data_9eb0aa3595a06574d578109c5ba7b88d
#
_entry.id   9eb0aa3595a06574d578109c5ba7b88d
#
_cell.length_a   1.000
_cell.length_b   1.000
_cell.length_c   1.000
_cell.angle_alpha   90.00
_cell.angle_beta   90.00
_cell.angle_gamma   90.00
#
_symmetry.space_group_name_H-M   'P 1'
#
loop_
_entity.id
_entity.type
_entity.pdbx_description
1 polymer ?
#
loop_
_entity_poly.entity_id
_entity_poly.type
_entity_poly.pdbx_seq_one_letter_code
_entity_poly.pdbx_strand_id
1 'polypeptide(L)'
;MAKSERASRAARVLMSLLSCCLLMSMQSRAWGDETGRITILEENDSLYFNSDKHYTQGLRISDLLGETLSRDGLWDDAFKIVRSVAPVLEPGGTRRIGVFLGQSIFTPKNLAIRPPDAHDRPYAGWLYAGASLLQETGGQMLENAELNFGIVGPGALGKQVQNDFHQFIGVPQAKGWSSQLQQEFGVVLSYERLWRLPLVGDNRFGVDIVPQLGASVGNIYTYGETGVLLRIGRGLGADYGPVRVRPALSGTDYFDAERLDEGQGYYFFAGTQGRVVGRNIFLDGNSFRTSPSVSKKNLVGDAQAGFSVLLSKSLRLDISVALRTEEFHGQHTPDDICTAALSFTW
;
A
#
# COMPACT_ATOMS: atom_id res chain seq x y z
N MET A 1 -1.95 25.80 26.04
CA MET A 1 -2.23 26.52 24.79
C MET A 1 -1.38 26.01 23.61
N ALA A 2 -0.05 25.97 23.65
CA ALA A 2 0.77 25.52 22.51
C ALA A 2 0.57 24.06 22.04
N LYS A 3 0.11 23.13 22.90
CA LYS A 3 -0.17 21.73 22.54
C LYS A 3 -1.45 21.57 21.71
N SER A 4 -2.50 22.34 22.01
CA SER A 4 -3.78 22.35 21.28
C SER A 4 -3.63 22.90 19.85
N GLU A 5 -2.75 23.88 19.66
CA GLU A 5 -2.50 24.45 18.32
C GLU A 5 -1.73 23.50 17.38
N ARG A 6 -0.83 22.65 17.90
CA ARG A 6 -0.06 21.69 17.07
C ARG A 6 -0.92 20.51 16.62
N ALA A 7 -1.74 19.94 17.51
CA ALA A 7 -2.73 18.90 17.14
C ALA A 7 -3.72 19.42 16.09
N SER A 8 -4.17 20.67 16.24
CA SER A 8 -5.01 21.37 15.28
C SER A 8 -4.28 21.62 13.93
N ARG A 9 -2.97 21.72 13.89
CA ARG A 9 -2.21 21.86 12.63
C ARG A 9 -2.06 20.54 11.88
N ALA A 10 -1.73 19.44 12.56
CA ALA A 10 -1.62 18.11 11.95
C ALA A 10 -3.00 17.66 11.40
N ALA A 11 -4.07 17.82 12.18
CA ALA A 11 -5.44 17.56 11.72
C ALA A 11 -5.83 18.47 10.54
N ARG A 12 -5.42 19.74 10.52
CA ARG A 12 -5.67 20.65 9.40
C ARG A 12 -4.89 20.27 8.14
N VAL A 13 -3.65 19.80 8.27
CA VAL A 13 -2.85 19.31 7.13
C VAL A 13 -3.49 18.04 6.56
N LEU A 14 -3.89 17.10 7.40
CA LEU A 14 -4.57 15.88 6.97
C LEU A 14 -5.94 16.20 6.33
N MET A 15 -6.72 17.12 6.92
CA MET A 15 -7.97 17.60 6.33
C MET A 15 -7.76 18.40 5.03
N SER A 16 -6.67 19.16 4.91
CA SER A 16 -6.35 19.88 3.67
C SER A 16 -5.94 18.92 2.55
N LEU A 17 -5.22 17.85 2.88
CA LEU A 17 -4.84 16.81 1.94
C LEU A 17 -6.06 15.98 1.51
N LEU A 18 -6.93 15.61 2.45
CA LEU A 18 -8.25 15.00 2.18
C LEU A 18 -9.12 15.91 1.32
N SER A 19 -9.14 17.22 1.59
CA SER A 19 -9.88 18.20 0.80
C SER A 19 -9.30 18.36 -0.60
N CYS A 20 -7.98 18.26 -0.77
CA CYS A 20 -7.33 18.33 -2.07
C CYS A 20 -7.65 17.09 -2.93
N CYS A 21 -7.63 15.90 -2.33
CA CYS A 21 -8.06 14.65 -2.98
C CYS A 21 -9.56 14.70 -3.34
N LEU A 22 -10.41 15.19 -2.42
CA LEU A 22 -11.84 15.40 -2.69
C LEU A 22 -12.10 16.46 -3.77
N LEU A 23 -11.32 17.52 -3.82
CA LEU A 23 -11.44 18.55 -4.86
C LEU A 23 -10.97 18.04 -6.23
N MET A 24 -9.93 17.20 -6.29
CA MET A 24 -9.53 16.52 -7.52
C MET A 24 -10.64 15.57 -8.01
N SER A 25 -11.27 14.82 -7.12
CA SER A 25 -12.39 13.93 -7.46
C SER A 25 -13.66 14.69 -7.88
N MET A 26 -13.89 15.90 -7.36
CA MET A 26 -15.03 16.73 -7.76
C MET A 26 -14.84 17.38 -9.15
N GLN A 27 -13.62 17.64 -9.57
CA GLN A 27 -13.35 18.16 -10.91
C GLN A 27 -13.53 17.10 -12.00
N SER A 28 -13.31 15.81 -11.68
CA SER A 28 -13.48 14.70 -12.62
C SER A 28 -14.96 14.43 -12.97
N ARG A 29 -15.91 14.78 -12.11
CA ARG A 29 -17.35 14.69 -12.40
C ARG A 29 -17.83 15.49 -13.62
N ALA A 30 -17.03 16.43 -14.09
CA ALA A 30 -17.36 17.24 -15.27
C ALA A 30 -16.96 16.62 -16.62
N TRP A 31 -16.33 15.42 -16.62
CA TRP A 31 -15.62 14.89 -17.80
C TRP A 31 -16.00 13.46 -18.19
N GLY A 32 -17.26 13.07 -18.11
CA GLY A 32 -17.75 11.89 -18.82
C GLY A 32 -18.13 10.69 -17.93
N ASP A 33 -18.81 9.75 -18.51
CA ASP A 33 -19.52 8.58 -17.94
C ASP A 33 -18.65 7.48 -17.29
N GLU A 34 -17.37 7.67 -17.09
CA GLU A 34 -16.49 6.63 -16.56
C GLU A 34 -16.19 6.79 -15.07
N THR A 35 -16.44 5.73 -14.34
CA THR A 35 -16.32 5.66 -12.88
C THR A 35 -14.87 5.63 -12.42
N GLY A 36 -14.48 6.59 -11.60
CA GLY A 36 -13.26 6.55 -10.78
C GLY A 36 -13.50 5.80 -9.46
N ARG A 37 -12.42 5.58 -8.69
CA ARG A 37 -12.50 4.84 -7.44
C ARG A 37 -11.54 5.40 -6.39
N ILE A 38 -12.07 5.80 -5.24
CA ILE A 38 -11.29 6.16 -4.08
C ILE A 38 -11.17 4.95 -3.15
N THR A 39 -9.95 4.63 -2.72
CA THR A 39 -9.67 3.61 -1.72
C THR A 39 -8.97 4.22 -0.52
N ILE A 40 -9.47 3.92 0.67
CA ILE A 40 -8.82 4.21 1.96
C ILE A 40 -8.36 2.88 2.52
N LEU A 41 -7.06 2.74 2.70
CA LEU A 41 -6.39 1.54 3.16
C LEU A 41 -5.65 1.83 4.46
N GLU A 42 -5.92 1.03 5.48
CA GLU A 42 -5.20 1.05 6.75
C GLU A 42 -4.60 -0.33 7.03
N GLU A 43 -3.30 -0.36 7.29
CA GLU A 43 -2.57 -1.52 7.82
C GLU A 43 -2.07 -1.20 9.23
N ASN A 44 -2.27 -2.13 10.16
CA ASN A 44 -1.87 -1.93 11.54
C ASN A 44 -1.59 -3.27 12.23
N ASP A 45 -0.58 -3.30 13.09
CA ASP A 45 -0.21 -4.47 13.87
C ASP A 45 -1.05 -4.65 15.13
N SER A 46 -1.73 -3.61 15.60
CA SER A 46 -2.46 -3.61 16.88
C SER A 46 -3.97 -3.84 16.76
N LEU A 47 -4.57 -3.70 15.57
CA LEU A 47 -6.03 -3.78 15.39
C LEU A 47 -6.65 -5.10 15.87
N TYR A 48 -5.92 -6.21 15.78
CA TYR A 48 -6.39 -7.53 16.21
C TYR A 48 -5.42 -8.22 17.17
N PHE A 49 -4.10 -8.05 17.00
CA PHE A 49 -3.07 -8.81 17.71
C PHE A 49 -2.54 -8.10 18.97
N ASN A 50 -3.00 -6.89 19.24
CA ASN A 50 -2.62 -6.09 20.42
C ASN A 50 -1.09 -5.91 20.54
N SER A 51 -0.39 -5.83 19.40
CA SER A 51 1.02 -5.53 19.30
C SER A 51 1.21 -4.10 18.77
N ASP A 52 2.32 -3.45 19.11
CA ASP A 52 2.71 -2.15 18.57
C ASP A 52 4.23 -2.21 18.39
N LYS A 53 4.66 -2.95 17.34
CA LYS A 53 6.07 -3.25 17.07
C LYS A 53 6.34 -3.35 15.58
N HIS A 54 7.50 -2.93 15.18
CA HIS A 54 8.11 -3.05 13.87
C HIS A 54 7.33 -2.31 12.77
N TYR A 55 6.27 -2.84 12.20
CA TYR A 55 5.42 -2.14 11.25
C TYR A 55 4.13 -1.72 11.94
N THR A 56 4.17 -0.55 12.56
CA THR A 56 3.10 -0.06 13.44
C THR A 56 1.87 0.40 12.67
N GLN A 57 2.07 1.08 11.53
CA GLN A 57 0.96 1.63 10.74
C GLN A 57 1.35 1.82 9.29
N GLY A 58 0.37 1.62 8.39
CA GLY A 58 0.41 2.02 6.99
C GLY A 58 -0.94 2.54 6.54
N LEU A 59 -1.06 3.86 6.38
CA LEU A 59 -2.24 4.51 5.79
C LEU A 59 -1.95 4.86 4.34
N ARG A 60 -2.87 4.51 3.43
CA ARG A 60 -2.85 4.96 2.03
C ARG A 60 -4.24 5.39 1.60
N ILE A 61 -4.30 6.53 0.94
CA ILE A 61 -5.50 7.00 0.27
C ILE A 61 -5.15 7.12 -1.21
N SER A 62 -5.90 6.44 -2.06
CA SER A 62 -5.69 6.43 -3.51
C SER A 62 -6.96 6.81 -4.25
N ASP A 63 -6.80 7.42 -5.41
CA ASP A 63 -7.85 7.70 -6.37
C ASP A 63 -7.44 7.09 -7.71
N LEU A 64 -8.21 6.11 -8.17
CA LEU A 64 -8.07 5.49 -9.49
C LEU A 64 -9.00 6.22 -10.46
N LEU A 65 -8.42 6.91 -11.43
CA LEU A 65 -9.13 7.71 -12.41
C LEU A 65 -9.83 6.82 -13.46
N GLY A 66 -10.89 7.33 -14.05
CA GLY A 66 -11.61 6.68 -15.15
C GLY A 66 -10.72 6.44 -16.38
N GLU A 67 -11.14 5.51 -17.25
CA GLU A 67 -10.34 5.10 -18.41
C GLU A 67 -10.12 6.25 -19.41
N THR A 68 -11.12 7.09 -19.65
CA THR A 68 -11.02 8.22 -20.59
C THR A 68 -9.92 9.19 -20.20
N LEU A 69 -9.83 9.55 -18.92
CA LEU A 69 -8.76 10.42 -18.41
C LEU A 69 -7.36 9.81 -18.57
N SER A 70 -7.29 8.48 -18.61
CA SER A 70 -6.02 7.74 -18.77
C SER A 70 -5.53 7.68 -20.22
N ARG A 71 -6.35 8.09 -21.19
CA ARG A 71 -6.00 8.02 -22.63
C ARG A 71 -5.53 9.33 -23.23
N ASP A 72 -5.65 10.44 -22.50
CA ASP A 72 -5.38 11.77 -23.03
C ASP A 72 -4.07 12.39 -22.53
N GLY A 73 -3.40 13.14 -23.43
CA GLY A 73 -2.32 14.07 -23.12
C GLY A 73 -1.14 13.47 -22.35
N LEU A 74 -0.82 14.08 -21.21
CA LEU A 74 0.32 13.74 -20.37
C LEU A 74 0.38 12.25 -19.97
N TRP A 75 -0.76 11.64 -19.75
CA TRP A 75 -0.83 10.26 -19.28
C TRP A 75 -0.56 9.24 -20.38
N ASP A 76 -1.04 9.48 -21.60
CA ASP A 76 -0.67 8.64 -22.75
C ASP A 76 0.85 8.73 -23.03
N ASP A 77 1.44 9.90 -22.86
CA ASP A 77 2.89 10.06 -22.96
C ASP A 77 3.63 9.32 -21.84
N ALA A 78 3.13 9.31 -20.62
CA ALA A 78 3.69 8.51 -19.53
C ALA A 78 3.70 7.01 -19.86
N PHE A 79 2.59 6.45 -20.37
CA PHE A 79 2.56 5.05 -20.85
C PHE A 79 3.55 4.79 -21.98
N LYS A 80 3.71 5.72 -22.94
CA LYS A 80 4.71 5.61 -24.02
C LYS A 80 6.14 5.63 -23.49
N ILE A 81 6.43 6.53 -22.54
CA ILE A 81 7.77 6.63 -21.94
C ILE A 81 8.11 5.31 -21.22
N VAL A 82 7.22 4.79 -20.37
CA VAL A 82 7.49 3.53 -19.65
C VAL A 82 7.73 2.39 -20.64
N ARG A 83 6.92 2.27 -21.69
CA ARG A 83 7.13 1.27 -22.75
C ARG A 83 8.41 1.43 -23.54
N SER A 84 8.91 2.64 -23.70
CA SER A 84 10.15 2.89 -24.43
C SER A 84 11.40 2.39 -23.70
N VAL A 85 11.33 2.22 -22.39
CA VAL A 85 12.45 1.80 -21.54
C VAL A 85 12.37 0.35 -21.09
N ALA A 86 11.19 -0.29 -21.18
CA ALA A 86 11.00 -1.68 -20.79
C ALA A 86 9.84 -2.33 -21.58
N PRO A 87 9.87 -3.64 -21.85
CA PRO A 87 8.78 -4.36 -22.53
C PRO A 87 7.60 -4.61 -21.57
N VAL A 88 7.01 -3.54 -21.08
CA VAL A 88 5.91 -3.51 -20.09
C VAL A 88 4.82 -2.55 -20.55
N LEU A 89 3.61 -2.71 -20.03
CA LEU A 89 2.43 -1.92 -20.38
C LEU A 89 2.19 -1.91 -21.90
N GLU A 90 2.16 -3.09 -22.52
CA GLU A 90 2.01 -3.24 -23.95
C GLU A 90 0.67 -2.67 -24.48
N PRO A 91 0.63 -2.18 -25.74
CA PRO A 91 -0.61 -1.61 -26.30
C PRO A 91 -1.76 -2.63 -26.32
N GLY A 92 -3.00 -2.18 -26.11
CA GLY A 92 -4.20 -2.94 -26.39
C GLY A 92 -5.02 -3.37 -25.16
N GLY A 93 -4.70 -2.86 -23.97
CA GLY A 93 -5.48 -3.11 -22.75
C GLY A 93 -6.27 -1.89 -22.27
N THR A 94 -7.10 -2.11 -21.25
CA THR A 94 -7.74 -1.06 -20.46
C THR A 94 -6.70 -0.37 -19.60
N ARG A 95 -6.58 0.94 -19.72
CA ARG A 95 -5.60 1.75 -19.00
C ARG A 95 -6.28 2.56 -17.93
N ARG A 96 -5.65 2.59 -16.77
CA ARG A 96 -6.08 3.42 -15.66
C ARG A 96 -4.86 4.09 -15.01
N ILE A 97 -5.11 5.23 -14.37
CA ILE A 97 -4.11 5.97 -13.61
C ILE A 97 -4.59 6.08 -12.20
N GLY A 98 -3.71 5.73 -11.27
CA GLY A 98 -3.90 5.96 -9.86
C GLY A 98 -3.02 7.11 -9.38
N VAL A 99 -3.54 7.93 -8.47
CA VAL A 99 -2.75 8.87 -7.66
C VAL A 99 -2.99 8.55 -6.21
N PHE A 100 -1.97 8.72 -5.37
CA PHE A 100 -2.13 8.35 -3.96
C PHE A 100 -1.21 9.15 -3.04
N LEU A 101 -1.64 9.17 -1.78
CA LEU A 101 -0.89 9.68 -0.64
C LEU A 101 -0.84 8.59 0.42
N GLY A 102 0.32 8.39 1.05
CA GLY A 102 0.45 7.40 2.11
C GLY A 102 1.45 7.79 3.18
N GLN A 103 1.29 7.15 4.33
CA GLN A 103 2.24 7.22 5.43
C GLN A 103 2.47 5.83 5.99
N SER A 104 3.74 5.49 6.25
CA SER A 104 4.10 4.29 7.01
C SER A 104 4.91 4.68 8.24
N ILE A 105 4.64 4.00 9.35
CA ILE A 105 5.29 4.21 10.65
C ILE A 105 5.94 2.90 11.09
N PHE A 106 7.20 3.01 11.46
CA PHE A 106 8.02 1.89 11.95
C PHE A 106 8.56 2.22 13.33
N THR A 107 8.50 1.26 14.24
CA THR A 107 8.96 1.41 15.63
C THR A 107 9.68 0.16 16.11
N PRO A 108 10.57 0.25 17.11
CA PRO A 108 11.06 -0.93 17.80
C PRO A 108 9.96 -1.55 18.66
N LYS A 109 10.19 -2.80 19.11
CA LYS A 109 9.25 -3.55 19.95
C LYS A 109 8.95 -2.86 21.29
N ASN A 110 9.93 -2.18 21.89
CA ASN A 110 9.74 -1.54 23.18
C ASN A 110 9.67 -0.02 23.06
N LEU A 111 8.46 0.52 23.08
CA LEU A 111 8.19 1.95 22.96
C LEU A 111 8.50 2.75 24.22
N ALA A 112 8.68 2.09 25.38
CA ALA A 112 8.84 2.76 26.67
C ALA A 112 10.28 3.19 26.99
N ILE A 113 11.28 2.66 26.28
CA ILE A 113 12.69 2.92 26.54
C ILE A 113 13.26 4.08 25.71
N ARG A 114 14.23 4.78 26.31
CA ARG A 114 14.99 5.84 25.67
C ARG A 114 16.42 5.85 26.22
N PRO A 115 17.50 5.68 25.39
CA PRO A 115 17.43 5.44 23.94
C PRO A 115 16.78 4.09 23.60
N PRO A 116 16.26 3.91 22.38
CA PRO A 116 15.76 2.61 21.90
C PRO A 116 16.89 1.56 21.88
N ASP A 117 16.52 0.27 21.89
CA ASP A 117 17.48 -0.82 21.72
C ASP A 117 18.16 -0.69 20.35
N ALA A 118 19.50 -0.66 20.34
CA ALA A 118 20.29 -0.56 19.12
C ALA A 118 20.24 -1.84 18.24
N HIS A 119 19.76 -2.96 18.78
CA HIS A 119 19.60 -4.22 18.07
C HIS A 119 18.16 -4.44 17.54
N ASP A 120 17.28 -3.46 17.78
CA ASP A 120 15.92 -3.49 17.29
C ASP A 120 15.72 -2.45 16.18
N ARG A 121 14.63 -2.62 15.42
CA ARG A 121 14.25 -1.73 14.31
C ARG A 121 14.27 -0.26 14.73
N PRO A 122 14.88 0.63 13.96
CA PRO A 122 14.84 2.07 14.23
C PRO A 122 13.42 2.64 14.15
N TYR A 123 13.14 3.69 14.92
CA TYR A 123 11.99 4.55 14.65
C TYR A 123 12.13 5.21 13.29
N ALA A 124 11.07 5.19 12.50
CA ALA A 124 11.01 5.91 11.23
C ALA A 124 9.59 6.22 10.82
N GLY A 125 9.38 7.35 10.16
CA GLY A 125 8.20 7.67 9.39
C GLY A 125 8.55 7.78 7.92
N TRP A 126 7.66 7.36 7.03
CA TRP A 126 7.71 7.55 5.59
C TRP A 126 6.40 8.20 5.14
N LEU A 127 6.44 9.47 4.72
CA LEU A 127 5.31 10.18 4.12
C LEU A 127 5.57 10.33 2.64
N TYR A 128 4.66 9.83 1.80
CA TYR A 128 4.87 9.74 0.37
C TYR A 128 3.59 10.03 -0.42
N ALA A 129 3.79 10.50 -1.63
CA ALA A 129 2.79 10.57 -2.66
C ALA A 129 3.28 9.84 -3.90
N GLY A 130 2.40 9.50 -4.81
CA GLY A 130 2.81 8.82 -6.03
C GLY A 130 1.71 8.72 -7.05
N ALA A 131 2.10 8.14 -8.18
CA ALA A 131 1.19 7.79 -9.27
C ALA A 131 1.47 6.37 -9.74
N SER A 132 0.43 5.71 -10.23
CA SER A 132 0.48 4.39 -10.83
C SER A 132 -0.13 4.39 -12.22
N LEU A 133 0.51 3.66 -13.13
CA LEU A 133 0.02 3.35 -14.45
C LEU A 133 -0.41 1.89 -14.48
N LEU A 134 -1.71 1.65 -14.55
CA LEU A 134 -2.29 0.31 -14.58
C LEU A 134 -2.74 -0.01 -15.99
N GLN A 135 -2.46 -1.22 -16.44
CA GLN A 135 -2.96 -1.73 -17.72
C GLN A 135 -3.45 -3.15 -17.55
N GLU A 136 -4.71 -3.36 -17.86
CA GLU A 136 -5.33 -4.67 -17.84
C GLU A 136 -5.51 -5.18 -19.27
N THR A 137 -5.08 -6.38 -19.54
CA THR A 137 -5.09 -6.98 -20.88
C THR A 137 -5.85 -8.30 -20.87
N GLY A 138 -6.85 -8.39 -21.74
CA GLY A 138 -7.60 -9.60 -22.03
C GLY A 138 -8.38 -10.18 -20.84
N GLY A 139 -8.60 -9.41 -19.78
CA GLY A 139 -9.29 -9.90 -18.59
C GLY A 139 -8.45 -10.86 -17.73
N GLN A 140 -7.18 -11.05 -18.04
CA GLN A 140 -6.36 -12.08 -17.42
C GLN A 140 -4.98 -11.59 -16.94
N MET A 141 -4.53 -10.44 -17.39
CA MET A 141 -3.24 -9.90 -17.02
C MET A 141 -3.36 -8.43 -16.61
N LEU A 142 -2.83 -8.10 -15.45
CA LEU A 142 -2.72 -6.73 -14.96
C LEU A 142 -1.25 -6.37 -14.78
N GLU A 143 -0.88 -5.22 -15.29
CA GLU A 143 0.42 -4.59 -15.09
C GLU A 143 0.25 -3.30 -14.31
N ASN A 144 1.15 -3.04 -13.38
CA ASN A 144 1.18 -1.82 -12.59
C ASN A 144 2.61 -1.28 -12.51
N ALA A 145 2.82 -0.09 -13.02
CA ALA A 145 4.06 0.68 -12.82
C ALA A 145 3.76 1.85 -11.87
N GLU A 146 4.49 1.93 -10.77
CA GLU A 146 4.23 2.89 -9.70
C GLU A 146 5.47 3.70 -9.37
N LEU A 147 5.33 5.01 -9.30
CA LEU A 147 6.37 5.94 -8.84
C LEU A 147 5.94 6.59 -7.54
N ASN A 148 6.75 6.39 -6.49
CA ASN A 148 6.59 7.01 -5.19
C ASN A 148 7.70 8.03 -4.96
N PHE A 149 7.37 9.17 -4.37
CA PHE A 149 8.31 10.17 -3.86
C PHE A 149 7.82 10.72 -2.53
N GLY A 150 8.75 11.05 -1.66
CA GLY A 150 8.37 11.51 -0.31
C GLY A 150 9.58 11.74 0.59
N ILE A 151 9.33 11.70 1.88
CA ILE A 151 10.34 11.99 2.90
C ILE A 151 10.32 10.93 4.01
N VAL A 152 11.51 10.52 4.43
CA VAL A 152 11.74 9.72 5.64
C VAL A 152 12.20 10.63 6.78
N GLY A 153 11.91 10.26 8.01
CA GLY A 153 12.39 10.95 9.21
C GLY A 153 11.39 11.94 9.81
N PRO A 154 11.84 12.98 10.52
CA PRO A 154 10.97 13.86 11.29
C PRO A 154 9.86 14.55 10.48
N GLY A 155 10.14 14.89 9.23
CA GLY A 155 9.18 15.52 8.33
C GLY A 155 8.04 14.59 7.90
N ALA A 156 8.20 13.28 8.04
CA ALA A 156 7.16 12.31 7.78
C ALA A 156 6.08 12.27 8.89
N LEU A 157 6.24 13.04 9.98
CA LEU A 157 5.26 13.21 11.06
C LEU A 157 4.90 11.93 11.85
N GLY A 158 5.68 10.84 11.73
CA GLY A 158 5.37 9.57 12.39
C GLY A 158 5.22 9.69 13.91
N LYS A 159 6.11 10.47 14.57
CA LYS A 159 5.99 10.77 16.01
C LYS A 159 4.65 11.42 16.37
N GLN A 160 4.23 12.41 15.60
CA GLN A 160 3.01 13.16 15.87
C GLN A 160 1.79 12.27 15.72
N VAL A 161 1.71 11.55 14.60
CA VAL A 161 0.57 10.66 14.30
C VAL A 161 0.47 9.55 15.35
N GLN A 162 1.54 8.81 15.63
CA GLN A 162 1.49 7.74 16.63
C GLN A 162 1.15 8.27 18.04
N ASN A 163 1.83 9.30 18.51
CA ASN A 163 1.63 9.78 19.87
C ASN A 163 0.27 10.48 20.08
N ASP A 164 -0.26 11.15 19.06
CA ASP A 164 -1.59 11.76 19.11
C ASP A 164 -2.68 10.66 19.09
N PHE A 165 -2.48 9.59 18.31
CA PHE A 165 -3.35 8.42 18.32
C PHE A 165 -3.30 7.68 19.67
N HIS A 166 -2.10 7.43 20.22
CA HIS A 166 -1.95 6.82 21.55
C HIS A 166 -2.65 7.65 22.64
N GLN A 167 -2.55 8.97 22.56
CA GLN A 167 -3.26 9.85 23.49
C GLN A 167 -4.79 9.73 23.32
N PHE A 168 -5.27 9.60 22.09
CA PHE A 168 -6.70 9.47 21.80
C PHE A 168 -7.28 8.17 22.38
N ILE A 169 -6.57 7.03 22.23
CA ILE A 169 -7.00 5.72 22.75
C ILE A 169 -6.57 5.45 24.19
N GLY A 170 -5.90 6.38 24.85
CA GLY A 170 -5.50 6.30 26.27
C GLY A 170 -4.33 5.36 26.57
N VAL A 171 -3.47 5.05 25.57
CA VAL A 171 -2.25 4.24 25.78
C VAL A 171 -1.00 5.10 25.91
N PRO A 172 0.10 4.56 26.53
CA PRO A 172 1.34 5.32 26.71
C PRO A 172 1.98 5.74 25.38
N GLN A 173 2.48 6.99 25.34
CA GLN A 173 3.20 7.51 24.18
C GLN A 173 4.56 6.86 24.01
N ALA A 174 4.99 6.68 22.75
CA ALA A 174 6.32 6.19 22.39
C ALA A 174 7.41 7.24 22.74
N LYS A 175 8.46 6.81 23.45
CA LYS A 175 9.48 7.71 24.00
C LYS A 175 10.72 7.86 23.13
N GLY A 176 10.98 6.90 22.23
CA GLY A 176 12.24 6.81 21.49
C GLY A 176 12.34 7.63 20.21
N TRP A 177 11.34 8.37 19.83
CA TRP A 177 11.27 9.13 18.56
C TRP A 177 12.40 10.16 18.35
N SER A 178 13.11 10.58 19.41
CA SER A 178 14.29 11.44 19.26
C SER A 178 15.47 10.76 18.57
N SER A 179 15.46 9.44 18.50
CA SER A 179 16.47 8.59 17.85
C SER A 179 15.98 7.98 16.53
N GLN A 180 14.96 8.58 15.89
CA GLN A 180 14.46 8.13 14.59
C GLN A 180 15.48 8.36 13.47
N LEU A 181 15.25 7.71 12.32
CA LEU A 181 15.99 8.01 11.09
C LEU A 181 15.96 9.52 10.80
N GLN A 182 17.03 10.00 10.19
CA GLN A 182 17.17 11.39 9.83
C GLN A 182 16.36 11.72 8.58
N GLN A 183 16.09 13.01 8.37
CA GLN A 183 15.39 13.50 7.20
C GLN A 183 16.13 13.11 5.92
N GLU A 184 15.43 12.42 5.02
CA GLU A 184 15.91 12.03 3.70
C GLU A 184 14.78 12.06 2.68
N PHE A 185 15.04 12.59 1.50
CA PHE A 185 14.11 12.49 0.37
C PHE A 185 14.18 11.09 -0.22
N GLY A 186 13.02 10.52 -0.52
CA GLY A 186 12.88 9.16 -1.05
C GLY A 186 12.22 9.11 -2.41
N VAL A 187 12.71 8.21 -3.25
CA VAL A 187 12.09 7.84 -4.52
C VAL A 187 12.11 6.33 -4.64
N VAL A 188 10.99 5.75 -5.08
CA VAL A 188 10.85 4.32 -5.37
C VAL A 188 10.08 4.18 -6.68
N LEU A 189 10.65 3.45 -7.63
CA LEU A 189 9.98 2.95 -8.81
C LEU A 189 9.66 1.48 -8.59
N SER A 190 8.41 1.10 -8.79
CA SER A 190 7.95 -0.27 -8.66
C SER A 190 7.25 -0.72 -9.94
N TYR A 191 7.40 -1.99 -10.26
CA TYR A 191 6.64 -2.65 -11.30
C TYR A 191 6.16 -4.00 -10.81
N GLU A 192 4.92 -4.36 -11.15
CA GLU A 192 4.40 -5.70 -10.88
C GLU A 192 3.48 -6.13 -12.01
N ARG A 193 3.41 -7.45 -12.19
CA ARG A 193 2.54 -8.12 -13.13
C ARG A 193 1.80 -9.26 -12.43
N LEU A 194 0.49 -9.27 -12.60
CA LEU A 194 -0.42 -10.25 -12.03
C LEU A 194 -1.13 -10.99 -13.16
N TRP A 195 -1.29 -12.29 -13.01
CA TRP A 195 -2.05 -13.12 -13.95
C TRP A 195 -3.24 -13.73 -13.23
N ARG A 196 -4.44 -13.54 -13.77
CA ARG A 196 -5.63 -14.21 -13.27
C ARG A 196 -5.86 -15.49 -14.05
N LEU A 197 -5.78 -16.63 -13.39
CA LEU A 197 -5.91 -17.96 -13.95
C LEU A 197 -7.14 -18.63 -13.35
N PRO A 198 -8.32 -18.59 -14.01
CA PRO A 198 -9.50 -19.30 -13.55
C PRO A 198 -9.22 -20.81 -13.53
N LEU A 199 -9.58 -21.48 -12.44
CA LEU A 199 -9.42 -22.91 -12.27
C LEU A 199 -10.73 -23.67 -12.49
N VAL A 200 -11.81 -23.19 -11.84
CA VAL A 200 -13.12 -23.87 -11.87
C VAL A 200 -14.23 -22.84 -11.61
N GLY A 201 -15.41 -23.12 -12.14
CA GLY A 201 -16.59 -22.26 -11.93
C GLY A 201 -16.82 -21.24 -13.03
N ASP A 202 -17.68 -20.28 -12.73
CA ASP A 202 -18.08 -19.19 -13.61
C ASP A 202 -18.13 -17.84 -12.86
N ASN A 203 -18.78 -16.83 -13.46
CA ASN A 203 -18.91 -15.51 -12.83
C ASN A 203 -19.78 -15.52 -11.56
N ARG A 204 -20.64 -16.55 -11.38
CA ARG A 204 -21.52 -16.66 -10.21
C ARG A 204 -20.81 -17.25 -9.01
N PHE A 205 -19.95 -18.23 -9.23
CA PHE A 205 -19.11 -18.79 -8.19
C PHE A 205 -17.93 -19.53 -8.83
N GLY A 206 -16.72 -19.19 -8.43
CA GLY A 206 -15.51 -19.76 -9.01
C GLY A 206 -14.35 -19.82 -8.05
N VAL A 207 -13.29 -20.42 -8.56
CA VAL A 207 -11.96 -20.46 -7.94
C VAL A 207 -10.95 -20.02 -8.96
N ASP A 208 -10.07 -19.14 -8.60
CA ASP A 208 -8.91 -18.75 -9.40
C ASP A 208 -7.63 -18.67 -8.57
N ILE A 209 -6.51 -18.65 -9.27
CA ILE A 209 -5.23 -18.27 -8.71
C ILE A 209 -4.69 -17.03 -9.42
N VAL A 210 -4.00 -16.19 -8.65
CA VAL A 210 -3.37 -14.97 -9.16
C VAL A 210 -1.88 -15.02 -8.82
N PRO A 211 -1.07 -15.67 -9.68
CA PRO A 211 0.39 -15.55 -9.60
C PRO A 211 0.81 -14.11 -9.85
N GLN A 212 1.89 -13.68 -9.21
CA GLN A 212 2.44 -12.34 -9.38
C GLN A 212 3.96 -12.33 -9.34
N LEU A 213 4.52 -11.37 -10.03
CA LEU A 213 5.94 -11.08 -10.06
C LEU A 213 6.12 -9.56 -10.01
N GLY A 214 7.07 -9.09 -9.22
CA GLY A 214 7.31 -7.67 -9.08
C GLY A 214 8.73 -7.33 -8.68
N ALA A 215 9.06 -6.06 -8.80
CA ALA A 215 10.32 -5.50 -8.33
C ALA A 215 10.12 -4.02 -7.97
N SER A 216 10.94 -3.55 -7.03
CA SER A 216 11.05 -2.14 -6.69
C SER A 216 12.51 -1.74 -6.65
N VAL A 217 12.80 -0.52 -7.08
CA VAL A 217 14.13 0.07 -7.04
C VAL A 217 14.05 1.52 -6.57
N GLY A 218 14.91 1.86 -5.61
CA GLY A 218 14.96 3.21 -5.04
C GLY A 218 15.86 3.27 -3.80
N ASN A 219 15.99 4.46 -3.24
CA ASN A 219 16.75 4.63 -2.00
C ASN A 219 15.96 4.23 -0.73
N ILE A 220 14.65 4.09 -0.82
CA ILE A 220 13.80 3.60 0.28
C ILE A 220 13.74 2.08 0.27
N TYR A 221 13.33 1.49 -0.87
CA TYR A 221 13.22 0.07 -1.08
C TYR A 221 13.90 -0.35 -2.38
N THR A 222 14.61 -1.48 -2.35
CA THR A 222 15.04 -2.22 -3.53
C THR A 222 14.84 -3.70 -3.25
N TYR A 223 13.95 -4.35 -3.98
CA TYR A 223 13.63 -5.77 -3.84
C TYR A 223 13.07 -6.36 -5.13
N GLY A 224 13.19 -7.67 -5.29
CA GLY A 224 12.41 -8.47 -6.22
C GLY A 224 11.45 -9.36 -5.43
N GLU A 225 10.27 -9.62 -5.96
CA GLU A 225 9.23 -10.38 -5.28
C GLU A 225 8.47 -11.29 -6.22
N THR A 226 7.96 -12.39 -5.68
CA THR A 226 7.02 -13.27 -6.36
C THR A 226 6.02 -13.81 -5.35
N GLY A 227 4.82 -14.11 -5.81
CA GLY A 227 3.78 -14.64 -4.95
C GLY A 227 2.62 -15.25 -5.71
N VAL A 228 1.70 -15.79 -4.96
CA VAL A 228 0.45 -16.35 -5.49
C VAL A 228 -0.68 -16.12 -4.50
N LEU A 229 -1.84 -15.76 -5.05
CA LEU A 229 -3.09 -15.63 -4.31
C LEU A 229 -4.09 -16.65 -4.85
N LEU A 230 -4.69 -17.45 -3.98
CA LEU A 230 -5.86 -18.29 -4.27
C LEU A 230 -7.11 -17.54 -3.85
N ARG A 231 -8.14 -17.51 -4.72
CA ARG A 231 -9.42 -16.87 -4.40
C ARG A 231 -10.57 -17.81 -4.70
N ILE A 232 -11.59 -17.74 -3.86
CA ILE A 232 -12.82 -18.54 -3.99
C ILE A 232 -14.03 -17.68 -3.66
N GLY A 233 -14.97 -17.57 -4.57
CA GLY A 233 -16.20 -16.79 -4.39
C GLY A 233 -16.84 -16.32 -5.67
N ARG A 234 -17.50 -15.18 -5.59
CA ARG A 234 -18.27 -14.54 -6.67
C ARG A 234 -17.63 -13.21 -7.05
N GLY A 235 -17.65 -12.87 -8.34
CA GLY A 235 -17.17 -11.59 -8.84
C GLY A 235 -15.64 -11.53 -8.96
N LEU A 236 -14.96 -12.68 -9.04
CA LEU A 236 -13.49 -12.78 -9.16
C LEU A 236 -12.95 -12.06 -10.41
N GLY A 237 -13.79 -11.90 -11.43
CA GLY A 237 -13.47 -11.20 -12.67
C GLY A 237 -13.23 -9.70 -12.53
N ALA A 238 -13.73 -9.07 -11.48
CA ALA A 238 -13.75 -7.63 -11.33
C ALA A 238 -12.40 -7.03 -10.86
N ASP A 239 -11.52 -7.85 -10.27
CA ASP A 239 -10.23 -7.39 -9.73
C ASP A 239 -9.14 -8.49 -9.75
N TYR A 240 -7.99 -8.19 -9.17
CA TYR A 240 -6.83 -9.09 -9.06
C TYR A 240 -6.43 -9.38 -7.60
N GLY A 241 -7.30 -9.06 -6.64
CA GLY A 241 -7.08 -9.27 -5.22
C GLY A 241 -7.13 -7.99 -4.39
N PRO A 242 -6.96 -8.08 -3.07
CA PRO A 242 -7.01 -6.92 -2.17
C PRO A 242 -5.78 -6.04 -2.33
N VAL A 243 -5.95 -4.73 -2.18
CA VAL A 243 -4.84 -3.79 -2.15
C VAL A 243 -4.12 -3.86 -0.80
N ARG A 244 -2.79 -3.65 -0.81
CA ARG A 244 -1.97 -3.55 0.40
C ARG A 244 -0.89 -2.46 0.27
N VAL A 245 -0.34 -2.01 1.39
CA VAL A 245 0.81 -1.09 1.41
C VAL A 245 2.09 -1.84 1.06
N ARG A 246 2.88 -1.32 0.11
CA ARG A 246 4.16 -1.93 -0.28
C ARG A 246 5.24 -1.78 0.82
N PRO A 247 6.14 -2.73 0.99
CA PRO A 247 6.26 -4.00 0.26
C PRO A 247 5.31 -5.07 0.81
N ALA A 248 4.45 -5.60 -0.03
CA ALA A 248 3.51 -6.68 0.33
C ALA A 248 2.95 -7.36 -0.92
N LEU A 249 2.44 -8.58 -0.73
CA LEU A 249 1.61 -9.24 -1.72
C LEU A 249 0.40 -8.34 -1.98
N SER A 250 0.32 -7.78 -3.15
CA SER A 250 -0.61 -6.71 -3.40
C SER A 250 -1.46 -7.02 -4.62
N GLY A 251 -2.77 -6.95 -4.41
CA GLY A 251 -3.64 -6.52 -5.48
C GLY A 251 -3.37 -5.04 -5.74
N THR A 252 -3.97 -4.52 -6.75
CA THR A 252 -3.92 -3.10 -7.07
C THR A 252 -5.27 -2.47 -6.80
N ASP A 253 -5.35 -1.15 -6.90
CA ASP A 253 -6.62 -0.44 -6.88
C ASP A 253 -7.50 -0.74 -8.11
N TYR A 254 -7.02 -1.56 -9.08
CA TYR A 254 -7.78 -1.92 -10.27
C TYR A 254 -9.09 -2.61 -9.93
N PHE A 255 -10.15 -2.13 -10.55
CA PHE A 255 -11.49 -2.67 -10.40
C PHE A 255 -12.34 -2.36 -11.62
N ASP A 256 -13.06 -3.37 -12.12
CA ASP A 256 -13.99 -3.27 -13.23
C ASP A 256 -15.38 -3.74 -12.77
N ALA A 257 -16.22 -2.76 -12.41
CA ALA A 257 -17.57 -3.03 -11.91
C ALA A 257 -18.51 -3.65 -12.96
N GLU A 258 -18.22 -3.50 -14.25
CA GLU A 258 -19.02 -4.06 -15.34
C GLU A 258 -18.95 -5.60 -15.37
N ARG A 259 -17.90 -6.17 -14.79
CA ARG A 259 -17.71 -7.63 -14.68
C ARG A 259 -18.43 -8.26 -13.48
N LEU A 260 -19.17 -7.48 -12.71
CA LEU A 260 -19.98 -8.00 -11.60
C LEU A 260 -21.36 -8.40 -12.07
N ASP A 261 -21.73 -9.66 -11.89
CA ASP A 261 -23.11 -10.10 -12.03
C ASP A 261 -23.97 -9.47 -10.93
N GLU A 262 -25.10 -8.83 -11.29
CA GLU A 262 -26.02 -8.15 -10.36
C GLU A 262 -25.35 -7.08 -9.49
N GLY A 263 -24.13 -6.63 -9.83
CA GLY A 263 -23.41 -5.57 -9.13
C GLY A 263 -22.90 -5.94 -7.74
N GLN A 264 -22.86 -7.22 -7.38
CA GLN A 264 -22.40 -7.72 -6.09
C GLN A 264 -21.36 -8.83 -6.27
N GLY A 265 -20.50 -8.97 -5.27
CA GLY A 265 -19.52 -10.04 -5.23
C GLY A 265 -18.95 -10.23 -3.83
N TYR A 266 -18.37 -11.38 -3.61
CA TYR A 266 -17.59 -11.66 -2.40
C TYR A 266 -16.63 -12.79 -2.68
N TYR A 267 -15.48 -12.77 -2.06
CA TYR A 267 -14.57 -13.90 -2.11
C TYR A 267 -13.70 -13.98 -0.86
N PHE A 268 -13.31 -15.19 -0.52
CA PHE A 268 -12.23 -15.47 0.40
C PHE A 268 -10.93 -15.64 -0.38
N PHE A 269 -9.83 -15.26 0.23
CA PHE A 269 -8.52 -15.42 -0.37
C PHE A 269 -7.48 -15.86 0.64
N ALA A 270 -6.47 -16.57 0.15
CA ALA A 270 -5.25 -16.87 0.88
C ALA A 270 -4.06 -16.86 -0.09
N GLY A 271 -2.91 -16.43 0.37
CA GLY A 271 -1.74 -16.35 -0.49
C GLY A 271 -0.43 -16.26 0.25
N THR A 272 0.64 -16.45 -0.51
CA THR A 272 2.01 -16.34 -0.01
C THR A 272 2.86 -15.53 -0.97
N GLN A 273 3.86 -14.84 -0.42
CA GLN A 273 4.82 -14.06 -1.16
C GLN A 273 6.22 -14.26 -0.59
N GLY A 274 7.22 -14.26 -1.46
CA GLY A 274 8.64 -14.19 -1.10
C GLY A 274 9.31 -12.99 -1.74
N ARG A 275 10.17 -12.32 -0.98
CA ARG A 275 10.97 -11.17 -1.43
C ARG A 275 12.45 -11.40 -1.20
N VAL A 276 13.26 -11.01 -2.19
CA VAL A 276 14.71 -10.83 -2.04
C VAL A 276 14.97 -9.33 -1.87
N VAL A 277 15.41 -8.93 -0.69
CA VAL A 277 15.55 -7.53 -0.28
C VAL A 277 16.99 -7.09 -0.42
N GLY A 278 17.26 -6.21 -1.39
CA GLY A 278 18.55 -5.55 -1.55
C GLY A 278 18.70 -4.32 -0.62
N ARG A 279 17.65 -3.52 -0.48
CA ARG A 279 17.61 -2.36 0.40
C ARG A 279 16.26 -2.21 1.09
N ASN A 280 16.33 -1.82 2.37
CA ASN A 280 15.20 -1.36 3.17
C ASN A 280 15.73 -0.28 4.13
N ILE A 281 15.48 1.01 3.83
CA ILE A 281 16.01 2.13 4.61
C ILE A 281 15.62 2.04 6.10
N PHE A 282 14.46 1.46 6.41
CA PHE A 282 13.93 1.31 7.78
C PHE A 282 14.68 0.25 8.61
N LEU A 283 15.58 -0.49 7.97
CA LEU A 283 16.50 -1.45 8.60
C LEU A 283 17.95 -1.06 8.36
N ASP A 284 18.30 -0.70 7.12
CA ASP A 284 19.67 -0.36 6.70
C ASP A 284 20.12 1.04 7.17
N GLY A 285 19.15 1.89 7.59
CA GLY A 285 19.44 3.29 7.91
C GLY A 285 19.52 4.22 6.70
N ASN A 286 19.76 5.50 6.95
CA ASN A 286 19.83 6.53 5.92
C ASN A 286 20.92 6.26 4.85
N SER A 287 20.66 6.70 3.61
CA SER A 287 21.56 6.46 2.48
C SER A 287 22.83 7.30 2.51
N PHE A 288 22.72 8.54 3.00
CA PHE A 288 23.76 9.56 2.87
C PHE A 288 24.26 10.07 4.22
N ARG A 289 23.84 9.46 5.34
CA ARG A 289 24.20 9.87 6.69
C ARG A 289 24.23 8.67 7.61
N THR A 290 25.07 8.70 8.63
CA THR A 290 25.05 7.71 9.71
C THR A 290 23.77 7.87 10.52
N SER A 291 23.03 6.78 10.69
CA SER A 291 21.80 6.73 11.46
C SER A 291 21.63 5.34 12.12
N PRO A 292 20.70 5.17 13.05
CA PRO A 292 20.38 3.85 13.58
C PRO A 292 20.05 2.86 12.46
N SER A 293 20.51 1.62 12.60
CA SER A 293 20.29 0.54 11.63
C SER A 293 20.41 -0.82 12.31
N VAL A 294 19.88 -1.85 11.67
CA VAL A 294 20.03 -3.25 12.09
C VAL A 294 20.46 -4.12 10.90
N SER A 295 20.98 -5.29 11.18
CA SER A 295 21.37 -6.25 10.13
C SER A 295 20.11 -6.91 9.56
N LYS A 296 19.67 -6.48 8.36
CA LYS A 296 18.47 -7.03 7.73
C LYS A 296 18.67 -8.47 7.26
N LYS A 297 17.59 -9.22 7.14
CA LYS A 297 17.51 -10.47 6.38
C LYS A 297 17.20 -10.16 4.93
N ASN A 298 17.89 -10.82 4.01
CA ASN A 298 17.69 -10.58 2.59
C ASN A 298 16.50 -11.35 2.01
N LEU A 299 16.01 -12.38 2.71
CA LEU A 299 14.84 -13.16 2.33
C LEU A 299 13.73 -12.90 3.34
N VAL A 300 12.59 -12.43 2.86
CA VAL A 300 11.39 -12.14 3.65
C VAL A 300 10.20 -12.80 2.98
N GLY A 301 9.39 -13.50 3.75
CA GLY A 301 8.16 -14.13 3.30
C GLY A 301 6.95 -13.54 3.99
N ASP A 302 5.84 -13.42 3.26
CA ASP A 302 4.54 -13.08 3.81
C ASP A 302 3.56 -14.22 3.50
N ALA A 303 2.68 -14.53 4.46
CA ALA A 303 1.49 -15.34 4.24
C ALA A 303 0.27 -14.49 4.64
N GLN A 304 -0.77 -14.49 3.81
CA GLN A 304 -1.97 -13.70 4.10
C GLN A 304 -3.25 -14.49 3.86
N ALA A 305 -4.31 -14.12 4.55
CA ALA A 305 -5.66 -14.59 4.30
C ALA A 305 -6.68 -13.50 4.66
N GLY A 306 -7.83 -13.56 4.02
CA GLY A 306 -8.86 -12.56 4.25
C GLY A 306 -10.10 -12.77 3.38
N PHE A 307 -10.91 -11.74 3.33
CA PHE A 307 -12.10 -11.72 2.48
C PHE A 307 -12.32 -10.33 1.89
N SER A 308 -12.96 -10.31 0.73
CA SER A 308 -13.45 -9.12 0.06
C SER A 308 -14.96 -9.22 -0.11
N VAL A 309 -15.67 -8.13 0.15
CA VAL A 309 -17.10 -8.00 -0.08
C VAL A 309 -17.36 -6.78 -0.94
N LEU A 310 -17.94 -7.02 -2.10
CA LEU A 310 -18.39 -6.00 -3.04
C LEU A 310 -19.90 -5.81 -2.79
N LEU A 311 -20.24 -4.89 -1.90
CA LEU A 311 -21.62 -4.63 -1.45
C LEU A 311 -22.49 -4.07 -2.57
N SER A 312 -21.87 -3.37 -3.51
CA SER A 312 -22.49 -2.83 -4.71
C SER A 312 -21.41 -2.52 -5.74
N LYS A 313 -21.79 -2.10 -6.95
CA LYS A 313 -20.84 -1.54 -7.93
C LYS A 313 -20.01 -0.38 -7.36
N SER A 314 -20.51 0.29 -6.32
CA SER A 314 -19.90 1.50 -5.75
C SER A 314 -19.19 1.29 -4.42
N LEU A 315 -19.34 0.16 -3.75
CA LEU A 315 -18.80 -0.02 -2.40
C LEU A 315 -18.16 -1.40 -2.22
N ARG A 316 -16.89 -1.40 -1.83
CA ARG A 316 -16.12 -2.60 -1.51
C ARG A 316 -15.43 -2.48 -0.15
N LEU A 317 -15.42 -3.57 0.60
CA LEU A 317 -14.68 -3.76 1.83
C LEU A 317 -13.72 -4.95 1.69
N ASP A 318 -12.45 -4.75 1.99
CA ASP A 318 -11.44 -5.80 2.12
C ASP A 318 -10.95 -5.88 3.55
N ILE A 319 -10.85 -7.08 4.10
CA ILE A 319 -10.24 -7.33 5.41
C ILE A 319 -9.29 -8.51 5.27
N SER A 320 -8.07 -8.36 5.76
CA SER A 320 -7.10 -9.44 5.79
C SER A 320 -6.17 -9.39 6.99
N VAL A 321 -5.54 -10.52 7.23
CA VAL A 321 -4.41 -10.67 8.13
C VAL A 321 -3.23 -11.22 7.37
N ALA A 322 -2.03 -10.77 7.70
CA ALA A 322 -0.79 -11.28 7.15
C ALA A 322 0.23 -11.56 8.25
N LEU A 323 0.97 -12.65 8.06
CA LEU A 323 2.14 -13.01 8.84
C LEU A 323 3.37 -12.72 8.00
N ARG A 324 4.27 -11.87 8.50
CA ARG A 324 5.56 -11.57 7.87
C ARG A 324 6.68 -12.23 8.66
N THR A 325 7.52 -12.99 7.98
CA THR A 325 8.73 -13.55 8.61
C THR A 325 9.63 -12.43 9.14
N GLU A 326 10.59 -12.79 9.98
CA GLU A 326 11.51 -11.81 10.55
C GLU A 326 12.29 -11.10 9.44
N GLU A 327 12.34 -9.76 9.51
CA GLU A 327 13.00 -8.89 8.54
C GLU A 327 14.47 -8.56 8.90
N PHE A 328 14.89 -8.80 10.16
CA PHE A 328 16.26 -8.51 10.61
C PHE A 328 16.78 -9.51 11.63
N HIS A 329 18.09 -9.55 11.78
CA HIS A 329 18.74 -10.35 12.81
C HIS A 329 18.52 -9.73 14.19
N GLY A 330 17.99 -10.51 15.14
CA GLY A 330 17.56 -10.02 16.46
C GLY A 330 16.03 -9.90 16.59
N GLN A 331 15.30 -9.92 15.51
CA GLN A 331 13.85 -10.15 15.55
C GLN A 331 13.58 -11.63 15.86
N HIS A 332 12.78 -11.90 16.90
CA HIS A 332 12.56 -13.25 17.42
C HIS A 332 11.20 -13.83 17.05
N THR A 333 10.30 -13.03 16.53
CA THR A 333 8.94 -13.44 16.15
C THR A 333 8.54 -12.79 14.84
N PRO A 334 7.77 -13.47 14.01
CA PRO A 334 7.10 -12.86 12.87
C PRO A 334 6.28 -11.63 13.27
N ASP A 335 5.97 -10.80 12.32
CA ASP A 335 5.08 -9.67 12.49
C ASP A 335 3.69 -10.00 11.94
N ASP A 336 2.68 -9.64 12.74
CA ASP A 336 1.28 -9.76 12.38
C ASP A 336 0.80 -8.41 11.85
N ILE A 337 0.11 -8.41 10.71
CA ILE A 337 -0.39 -7.19 10.07
C ILE A 337 -1.87 -7.40 9.75
N CYS A 338 -2.72 -6.55 10.29
CA CYS A 338 -4.12 -6.46 9.89
C CYS A 338 -4.30 -5.40 8.82
N THR A 339 -5.09 -5.68 7.81
CA THR A 339 -5.42 -4.75 6.73
C THR A 339 -6.93 -4.57 6.66
N ALA A 340 -7.36 -3.32 6.56
CA ALA A 340 -8.72 -2.96 6.21
C ALA A 340 -8.70 -1.94 5.08
N ALA A 341 -9.46 -2.18 4.01
CA ALA A 341 -9.59 -1.24 2.92
C ALA A 341 -11.06 -1.00 2.58
N LEU A 342 -11.42 0.25 2.40
CA LEU A 342 -12.75 0.67 1.98
C LEU A 342 -12.62 1.45 0.68
N SER A 343 -13.34 0.98 -0.35
CA SER A 343 -13.29 1.59 -1.67
C SER A 343 -14.66 2.07 -2.10
N PHE A 344 -14.69 3.26 -2.68
CA PHE A 344 -15.89 3.91 -3.22
C PHE A 344 -15.68 4.19 -4.70
N THR A 345 -16.61 3.73 -5.53
CA THR A 345 -16.67 4.07 -6.96
C THR A 345 -17.60 5.27 -7.13
N TRP A 346 -17.17 6.27 -7.87
CA TRP A 346 -17.86 7.54 -8.10
C TRP A 346 -17.98 7.90 -9.57
#